data_f23fb077bafd1627dbf0a825927f1a84
#
_entry.id   f23fb077bafd1627dbf0a825927f1a84
#
_cell.length_a   1.000
_cell.length_b   1.000
_cell.length_c   1.000
_cell.angle_alpha   90.00
_cell.angle_beta   90.00
_cell.angle_gamma   90.00
#
_symmetry.space_group_name_H-M   'P 1'
#
loop_
_entity.id
_entity.type
_entity.pdbx_description
1 polymer ?
#
loop_
_entity_poly.entity_id
_entity_poly.type
_entity_poly.pdbx_seq_one_letter_code
_entity_poly.pdbx_strand_id
1 'polypeptide(L)'
;MNTDNEKQITAEEEAAQTEKPAEETKPKKESKKDKKNAEIEKLSQQLSDLDDKYKRVLAEYDNYRKRTTKERESVFGDGKASAITAFLPLIDNLERGAMQENADEGVKMMLKQAQEILDKMRVVSCGEKGEGFDPNFHNAVLHVDDESLGENEIAEVLMRGYKMDERLLRPAVVKVAN
;
A
#
# COMPACT_ATOMS: atom_id res chain seq x y z
N MET A 1 -48.50 8.92 -1.96
CA MET A 1 -49.58 8.03 -1.48
C MET A 1 -49.09 7.47 -0.17
N ASN A 2 -49.52 7.73 0.89
CA ASN A 2 -50.55 8.41 1.70
C ASN A 2 -49.85 8.76 3.00
N THR A 3 -49.75 9.97 3.42
CA THR A 3 -50.75 10.80 4.15
C THR A 3 -51.15 10.25 5.51
N ASP A 4 -50.80 11.09 6.50
CA ASP A 4 -51.59 11.51 7.61
C ASP A 4 -52.08 10.52 8.69
N ASN A 5 -51.67 10.78 9.90
CA ASN A 5 -52.63 11.03 10.95
C ASN A 5 -52.02 11.79 12.15
N GLU A 6 -52.12 13.10 12.09
CA GLU A 6 -52.25 13.96 13.26
C GLU A 6 -53.71 13.91 13.70
N LYS A 7 -53.92 13.93 15.01
CA LYS A 7 -55.05 14.58 15.75
C LYS A 7 -54.92 14.17 17.20
N GLN A 8 -54.52 15.08 18.06
CA GLN A 8 -55.37 16.01 18.80
C GLN A 8 -56.52 15.31 19.56
N ILE A 9 -56.46 15.42 20.87
CA ILE A 9 -57.61 15.82 21.67
C ILE A 9 -57.12 16.47 22.96
N THR A 10 -57.59 17.67 23.14
CA THR A 10 -57.60 18.66 24.18
C THR A 10 -58.45 18.27 25.39
N ALA A 11 -57.98 18.69 26.57
CA ALA A 11 -58.62 19.45 27.63
C ALA A 11 -60.08 19.16 28.07
N GLU A 12 -60.21 19.09 29.34
CA GLU A 12 -61.14 19.80 30.22
C GLU A 12 -61.12 19.12 31.58
N GLU A 13 -60.71 19.79 32.69
CA GLU A 13 -61.45 20.62 33.64
C GLU A 13 -62.62 19.84 34.31
N GLU A 14 -62.81 19.79 35.58
CA GLU A 14 -62.71 20.70 36.72
C GLU A 14 -63.01 19.95 38.04
N ALA A 15 -62.38 20.39 39.10
CA ALA A 15 -62.83 20.80 40.42
C ALA A 15 -63.55 19.84 41.33
N ALA A 16 -63.12 19.67 42.51
CA ALA A 16 -63.57 20.23 43.83
C ALA A 16 -63.01 19.42 45.00
N GLN A 17 -62.23 20.09 45.84
CA GLN A 17 -62.35 20.29 47.31
C GLN A 17 -62.66 19.06 48.15
N THR A 18 -61.92 18.71 49.16
CA THR A 18 -61.56 19.24 50.44
C THR A 18 -60.93 18.09 51.27
N GLU A 19 -60.01 18.35 52.03
CA GLU A 19 -59.65 18.36 53.46
C GLU A 19 -58.35 17.62 53.76
N LYS A 20 -57.45 18.34 54.40
CA LYS A 20 -56.31 17.85 55.19
C LYS A 20 -56.78 17.16 56.50
N PRO A 21 -55.99 16.39 57.25
CA PRO A 21 -54.56 16.57 57.49
C PRO A 21 -53.74 15.27 57.72
N ALA A 22 -52.47 15.55 57.89
CA ALA A 22 -51.45 14.86 58.74
C ALA A 22 -50.65 13.68 58.18
N GLU A 23 -49.41 13.98 57.91
CA GLU A 23 -48.19 13.47 58.58
C GLU A 23 -47.64 12.12 58.13
N GLU A 24 -46.33 12.24 57.85
CA GLU A 24 -45.35 11.18 57.76
C GLU A 24 -45.33 10.25 56.56
N THR A 25 -44.47 10.58 55.59
CA THR A 25 -43.35 9.69 55.18
C THR A 25 -42.47 10.34 54.11
N LYS A 26 -41.48 11.08 54.49
CA LYS A 26 -40.31 11.39 53.68
C LYS A 26 -39.12 10.56 54.19
N PRO A 27 -38.89 9.34 53.66
CA PRO A 27 -37.57 8.99 53.21
C PRO A 27 -37.50 8.01 52.00
N LYS A 28 -38.61 7.57 51.43
CA LYS A 28 -38.58 6.58 50.32
C LYS A 28 -38.37 7.16 48.90
N LYS A 29 -38.58 8.48 48.70
CA LYS A 29 -38.40 9.13 47.42
C LYS A 29 -36.96 9.55 47.13
N GLU A 30 -36.16 9.92 48.13
CA GLU A 30 -34.75 10.30 47.95
C GLU A 30 -33.90 9.09 47.64
N SER A 31 -34.05 7.98 48.31
CA SER A 31 -33.31 6.72 48.05
C SER A 31 -33.55 6.12 46.65
N LYS A 32 -34.72 6.33 46.04
CA LYS A 32 -35.00 5.93 44.67
C LYS A 32 -34.40 6.87 43.62
N LYS A 33 -34.28 8.16 43.93
CA LYS A 33 -33.69 9.16 43.07
C LYS A 33 -32.16 9.03 43.02
N ASP A 34 -31.54 8.75 44.17
CA ASP A 34 -30.11 8.51 44.26
C ASP A 34 -29.66 7.23 43.51
N LYS A 35 -30.45 6.14 43.65
CA LYS A 35 -30.20 4.91 42.89
C LYS A 35 -30.33 5.11 41.35
N LYS A 36 -31.31 5.90 40.91
CA LYS A 36 -31.47 6.23 39.47
C LYS A 36 -30.33 7.11 38.97
N ASN A 37 -29.88 8.08 39.78
CA ASN A 37 -28.76 8.94 39.41
C ASN A 37 -27.45 8.14 39.29
N ALA A 38 -27.19 7.24 40.26
CA ALA A 38 -26.03 6.35 40.20
C ALA A 38 -26.06 5.39 38.98
N GLU A 39 -27.25 4.93 38.58
CA GLU A 39 -27.41 4.09 37.40
C GLU A 39 -27.21 4.89 36.10
N ILE A 40 -27.69 6.13 36.02
CA ILE A 40 -27.45 7.06 34.93
C ILE A 40 -25.96 7.37 34.79
N GLU A 41 -25.28 7.66 35.89
CA GLU A 41 -23.84 7.91 35.90
C GLU A 41 -23.04 6.68 35.39
N LYS A 42 -23.40 5.49 35.87
CA LYS A 42 -22.78 4.24 35.41
C LYS A 42 -23.02 3.98 33.91
N LEU A 43 -24.22 4.23 33.42
CA LEU A 43 -24.55 4.08 31.99
C LEU A 43 -23.83 5.13 31.13
N SER A 44 -23.74 6.37 31.62
CA SER A 44 -23.00 7.43 30.91
C SER A 44 -21.51 7.13 30.82
N GLN A 45 -20.92 6.57 31.88
CA GLN A 45 -19.54 6.12 31.89
C GLN A 45 -19.33 4.96 30.88
N GLN A 46 -20.22 3.98 30.89
CA GLN A 46 -20.16 2.87 29.92
C GLN A 46 -20.31 3.33 28.47
N LEU A 47 -21.16 4.31 28.20
CA LEU A 47 -21.30 4.94 26.89
C LEU A 47 -20.02 5.66 26.47
N SER A 48 -19.40 6.42 27.38
CA SER A 48 -18.13 7.10 27.11
C SER A 48 -17.01 6.09 26.79
N ASP A 49 -16.89 5.05 27.62
CA ASP A 49 -15.89 3.99 27.42
C ASP A 49 -16.11 3.23 26.09
N LEU A 50 -17.37 3.02 25.72
CA LEU A 50 -17.72 2.36 24.45
C LEU A 50 -17.42 3.28 23.24
N ASP A 51 -17.71 4.57 23.35
CA ASP A 51 -17.42 5.55 22.31
C ASP A 51 -15.91 5.69 22.09
N ASP A 52 -15.13 5.71 23.15
CA ASP A 52 -13.67 5.73 23.05
C ASP A 52 -13.10 4.45 22.42
N LYS A 53 -13.65 3.29 22.78
CA LYS A 53 -13.31 2.01 22.12
C LYS A 53 -13.68 2.02 20.64
N TYR A 54 -14.87 2.52 20.30
CA TYR A 54 -15.33 2.64 18.93
C TYR A 54 -14.43 3.55 18.10
N LYS A 55 -14.07 4.73 18.62
CA LYS A 55 -13.15 5.67 17.96
C LYS A 55 -11.79 5.04 17.73
N ARG A 56 -11.28 4.30 18.72
CA ARG A 56 -10.02 3.58 18.60
C ARG A 56 -10.07 2.53 17.51
N VAL A 57 -11.11 1.68 17.48
CA VAL A 57 -11.28 0.64 16.45
C VAL A 57 -11.40 1.25 15.06
N LEU A 58 -12.11 2.38 14.91
CA LEU A 58 -12.19 3.10 13.64
C LEU A 58 -10.81 3.55 13.16
N ALA A 59 -10.03 4.16 14.04
CA ALA A 59 -8.67 4.60 13.71
C ALA A 59 -7.75 3.43 13.34
N GLU A 60 -7.84 2.32 14.06
CA GLU A 60 -7.10 1.09 13.77
C GLU A 60 -7.53 0.48 12.43
N TYR A 61 -8.83 0.48 12.13
CA TYR A 61 -9.36 0.00 10.86
C TYR A 61 -8.89 0.85 9.67
N ASP A 62 -8.90 2.18 9.80
CA ASP A 62 -8.39 3.07 8.75
C ASP A 62 -6.90 2.87 8.49
N ASN A 63 -6.11 2.70 9.56
CA ASN A 63 -4.69 2.40 9.45
C ASN A 63 -4.46 1.02 8.78
N TYR A 64 -5.22 0.01 9.18
CA TYR A 64 -5.18 -1.32 8.57
C TYR A 64 -5.52 -1.26 7.08
N ARG A 65 -6.60 -0.57 6.71
CA ARG A 65 -7.02 -0.41 5.32
C ARG A 65 -5.92 0.25 4.46
N LYS A 66 -5.35 1.36 4.95
CA LYS A 66 -4.25 2.05 4.25
C LYS A 66 -3.02 1.15 4.08
N ARG A 67 -2.65 0.42 5.13
CA ARG A 67 -1.54 -0.52 5.09
C ARG A 67 -1.80 -1.65 4.10
N THR A 68 -2.95 -2.30 4.18
CA THR A 68 -3.30 -3.42 3.29
C THR A 68 -3.36 -3.02 1.82
N THR A 69 -3.81 -1.79 1.51
CA THR A 69 -3.78 -1.28 0.13
C THR A 69 -2.34 -1.15 -0.37
N LYS A 70 -1.45 -0.53 0.41
CA LYS A 70 -0.03 -0.43 0.07
C LYS A 70 0.65 -1.79 -0.06
N GLU A 71 0.37 -2.71 0.85
CA GLU A 71 0.89 -4.08 0.80
C GLU A 71 0.46 -4.80 -0.49
N ARG A 72 -0.80 -4.67 -0.91
CA ARG A 72 -1.29 -5.27 -2.16
C ARG A 72 -0.59 -4.69 -3.39
N GLU A 73 -0.39 -3.38 -3.45
CA GLU A 73 0.34 -2.72 -4.54
C GLU A 73 1.79 -3.21 -4.59
N SER A 74 2.45 -3.33 -3.42
CA SER A 74 3.81 -3.86 -3.31
C SER A 74 3.89 -5.31 -3.78
N VAL A 75 3.00 -6.19 -3.30
CA VAL A 75 2.98 -7.62 -3.67
C VAL A 75 2.77 -7.80 -5.17
N PHE A 76 1.89 -6.99 -5.79
CA PHE A 76 1.70 -7.03 -7.24
C PHE A 76 2.97 -6.60 -7.99
N GLY A 77 3.63 -5.55 -7.53
CA GLY A 77 4.93 -5.10 -8.06
C GLY A 77 6.02 -6.16 -7.90
N ASP A 78 6.08 -6.82 -6.73
CA ASP A 78 7.02 -7.90 -6.43
C ASP A 78 6.80 -9.12 -7.34
N GLY A 79 5.55 -9.51 -7.53
CA GLY A 79 5.19 -10.61 -8.42
C GLY A 79 5.57 -10.32 -9.87
N LYS A 80 5.30 -9.09 -10.35
CA LYS A 80 5.68 -8.64 -11.68
C LYS A 80 7.21 -8.65 -11.86
N ALA A 81 7.95 -8.08 -10.90
CA ALA A 81 9.41 -8.05 -10.92
C ALA A 81 10.01 -9.47 -10.94
N SER A 82 9.50 -10.36 -10.10
CA SER A 82 9.94 -11.76 -10.04
C SER A 82 9.71 -12.50 -11.36
N ALA A 83 8.53 -12.33 -11.96
CA ALA A 83 8.21 -12.93 -13.26
C ALA A 83 9.15 -12.42 -14.36
N ILE A 84 9.36 -11.09 -14.43
CA ILE A 84 10.28 -10.52 -15.43
C ILE A 84 11.70 -11.05 -15.24
N THR A 85 12.19 -11.06 -13.99
CA THR A 85 13.52 -11.55 -13.67
C THR A 85 13.73 -13.01 -14.12
N ALA A 86 12.69 -13.85 -13.99
CA ALA A 86 12.74 -15.23 -14.46
C ALA A 86 12.82 -15.35 -16.00
N PHE A 87 12.35 -14.33 -16.75
CA PHE A 87 12.46 -14.28 -18.21
C PHE A 87 13.76 -13.65 -18.74
N LEU A 88 14.52 -12.93 -17.92
CA LEU A 88 15.75 -12.27 -18.37
C LEU A 88 16.78 -13.23 -19.01
N PRO A 89 16.99 -14.47 -18.54
CA PRO A 89 17.89 -15.40 -19.19
C PRO A 89 17.51 -15.76 -20.64
N LEU A 90 16.20 -15.75 -20.97
CA LEU A 90 15.73 -15.94 -22.33
C LEU A 90 16.11 -14.75 -23.23
N ILE A 91 16.00 -13.53 -22.70
CA ILE A 91 16.40 -12.31 -23.40
C ILE A 91 17.91 -12.29 -23.64
N ASP A 92 18.72 -12.68 -22.63
CA ASP A 92 20.18 -12.80 -22.78
C ASP A 92 20.56 -13.79 -23.90
N ASN A 93 19.81 -14.90 -24.02
CA ASN A 93 20.05 -15.87 -25.10
C ASN A 93 19.66 -15.31 -26.49
N LEU A 94 18.57 -14.53 -26.56
CA LEU A 94 18.17 -13.84 -27.80
C LEU A 94 19.21 -12.78 -28.20
N GLU A 95 19.73 -11.99 -27.25
CA GLU A 95 20.80 -11.02 -27.50
C GLU A 95 22.07 -11.71 -28.02
N ARG A 96 22.49 -12.79 -27.37
CA ARG A 96 23.65 -13.57 -27.79
C ARG A 96 23.45 -14.17 -29.17
N GLY A 97 22.25 -14.65 -29.47
CA GLY A 97 21.90 -15.16 -30.80
C GLY A 97 21.92 -14.09 -31.88
N ALA A 98 21.40 -12.88 -31.54
CA ALA A 98 21.34 -11.74 -32.47
C ALA A 98 22.73 -11.12 -32.77
N MET A 99 23.70 -11.29 -31.85
CA MET A 99 25.09 -10.80 -32.02
C MET A 99 25.98 -11.69 -32.89
N GLN A 100 25.53 -12.89 -33.28
CA GLN A 100 26.32 -13.76 -34.15
C GLN A 100 26.38 -13.19 -35.58
N GLU A 101 27.56 -13.38 -36.25
CA GLU A 101 27.77 -12.88 -37.63
C GLU A 101 26.71 -13.34 -38.62
N ASN A 102 26.17 -14.56 -38.42
CA ASN A 102 25.13 -15.14 -39.28
C ASN A 102 23.78 -15.21 -38.55
N ALA A 103 23.49 -14.22 -37.72
CA ALA A 103 22.22 -14.18 -36.97
C ALA A 103 21.04 -14.13 -37.90
N ASP A 104 20.09 -15.03 -37.71
CA ASP A 104 18.83 -15.06 -38.42
C ASP A 104 18.03 -13.79 -38.16
N GLU A 105 17.47 -13.20 -39.22
CA GLU A 105 16.63 -12.00 -39.13
C GLU A 105 15.44 -12.24 -38.20
N GLY A 106 14.92 -13.46 -38.12
CA GLY A 106 13.89 -13.85 -37.17
C GLY A 106 14.29 -13.65 -35.72
N VAL A 107 15.55 -13.98 -35.34
CA VAL A 107 16.06 -13.78 -33.99
C VAL A 107 16.15 -12.29 -33.64
N LYS A 108 16.64 -11.46 -34.56
CA LYS A 108 16.70 -10.01 -34.39
C LYS A 108 15.32 -9.38 -34.23
N MET A 109 14.33 -9.85 -35.01
CA MET A 109 12.95 -9.40 -34.84
C MET A 109 12.36 -9.81 -33.49
N MET A 110 12.62 -11.03 -33.03
CA MET A 110 12.18 -11.51 -31.71
C MET A 110 12.79 -10.68 -30.59
N LEU A 111 14.10 -10.37 -30.68
CA LEU A 111 14.78 -9.52 -29.69
C LEU A 111 14.14 -8.13 -29.64
N LYS A 112 13.92 -7.51 -30.81
CA LYS A 112 13.26 -6.21 -30.87
C LYS A 112 11.87 -6.23 -30.24
N GLN A 113 11.07 -7.25 -30.55
CA GLN A 113 9.76 -7.42 -29.95
C GLN A 113 9.82 -7.62 -28.43
N ALA A 114 10.80 -8.38 -27.93
CA ALA A 114 11.02 -8.56 -26.50
C ALA A 114 11.37 -7.23 -25.82
N GLN A 115 12.25 -6.43 -26.43
CA GLN A 115 12.60 -5.09 -25.93
C GLN A 115 11.39 -4.16 -25.90
N GLU A 116 10.56 -4.11 -26.94
CA GLU A 116 9.32 -3.32 -26.96
C GLU A 116 8.33 -3.74 -25.85
N ILE A 117 8.30 -5.04 -25.51
CA ILE A 117 7.46 -5.54 -24.41
C ILE A 117 8.02 -5.08 -23.06
N LEU A 118 9.34 -5.14 -22.87
CA LEU A 118 10.01 -4.66 -21.65
C LEU A 118 9.75 -3.16 -21.45
N ASP A 119 9.88 -2.35 -22.49
CA ASP A 119 9.62 -0.91 -22.45
C ASP A 119 8.17 -0.60 -22.03
N LYS A 120 7.18 -1.33 -22.58
CA LYS A 120 5.78 -1.22 -22.16
C LYS A 120 5.56 -1.58 -20.68
N MET A 121 6.41 -2.46 -20.16
CA MET A 121 6.39 -2.83 -18.73
C MET A 121 7.23 -1.90 -17.87
N ARG A 122 7.81 -0.83 -18.45
CA ARG A 122 8.72 0.13 -17.79
C ARG A 122 10.00 -0.54 -17.27
N VAL A 123 10.49 -1.52 -18.00
CA VAL A 123 11.75 -2.18 -17.72
C VAL A 123 12.80 -1.62 -18.66
N VAL A 124 13.84 -1.02 -18.11
CA VAL A 124 14.92 -0.36 -18.85
C VAL A 124 16.22 -1.08 -18.54
N SER A 125 17.07 -1.25 -19.57
CA SER A 125 18.41 -1.76 -19.39
C SER A 125 19.29 -0.75 -18.63
N CYS A 126 20.25 -1.24 -17.88
CA CYS A 126 21.28 -0.44 -17.21
C CYS A 126 22.66 -1.08 -17.44
N GLY A 127 23.70 -0.25 -17.36
CA GLY A 127 25.07 -0.61 -17.63
C GLY A 127 25.38 -0.60 -19.13
N GLU A 128 25.83 0.54 -19.64
CA GLU A 128 26.31 0.68 -21.02
C GLU A 128 27.82 0.92 -21.00
N LYS A 129 28.49 0.54 -22.10
CA LYS A 129 29.93 0.79 -22.26
C LYS A 129 30.22 2.28 -22.22
N GLY A 130 31.19 2.70 -21.41
CA GLY A 130 31.56 4.11 -21.20
C GLY A 130 30.71 4.80 -20.13
N GLU A 131 29.77 4.10 -19.49
CA GLU A 131 29.05 4.61 -18.32
C GLU A 131 29.91 4.47 -17.07
N GLY A 132 29.77 5.41 -16.11
CA GLY A 132 30.44 5.31 -14.82
C GLY A 132 29.94 4.12 -14.01
N PHE A 133 30.83 3.40 -13.37
CA PHE A 133 30.48 2.28 -12.53
C PHE A 133 29.72 2.74 -11.26
N ASP A 134 28.53 2.21 -11.05
CA ASP A 134 27.72 2.39 -9.84
C ASP A 134 27.47 1.04 -9.17
N PRO A 135 27.99 0.81 -7.94
CA PRO A 135 27.79 -0.45 -7.21
C PRO A 135 26.32 -0.82 -6.94
N ASN A 136 25.41 0.16 -7.00
CA ASN A 136 23.99 -0.09 -6.79
C ASN A 136 23.33 -0.80 -8.00
N PHE A 137 23.88 -0.58 -9.21
CA PHE A 137 23.31 -1.09 -10.47
C PHE A 137 24.23 -2.06 -11.20
N HIS A 138 25.52 -2.05 -10.89
CA HIS A 138 26.55 -2.79 -11.62
C HIS A 138 27.32 -3.71 -10.69
N ASN A 139 27.64 -4.89 -11.19
CA ASN A 139 28.49 -5.88 -10.54
C ASN A 139 29.78 -6.04 -11.36
N ALA A 140 30.87 -5.47 -10.89
CA ALA A 140 32.18 -5.60 -11.53
C ALA A 140 32.79 -6.99 -11.22
N VAL A 141 33.08 -7.78 -12.25
CA VAL A 141 33.66 -9.10 -12.11
C VAL A 141 35.11 -9.14 -12.57
N LEU A 142 35.53 -8.20 -13.42
CA LEU A 142 36.89 -8.09 -13.94
C LEU A 142 37.29 -6.62 -14.02
N HIS A 143 38.61 -6.39 -13.81
CA HIS A 143 39.27 -5.12 -14.04
C HIS A 143 40.14 -5.24 -15.29
N VAL A 144 40.20 -4.21 -16.09
CA VAL A 144 40.95 -4.14 -17.34
C VAL A 144 41.67 -2.81 -17.39
N ASP A 145 42.94 -2.81 -17.67
CA ASP A 145 43.71 -1.61 -17.92
C ASP A 145 43.41 -1.14 -19.36
N ASP A 146 42.67 -0.06 -19.54
CA ASP A 146 42.30 0.53 -20.84
C ASP A 146 42.55 2.04 -20.82
N GLU A 147 43.64 2.48 -21.44
CA GLU A 147 44.05 3.90 -21.51
C GLU A 147 43.03 4.79 -22.25
N SER A 148 42.09 4.19 -23.01
CA SER A 148 41.05 4.93 -23.74
C SER A 148 39.84 5.29 -22.90
N LEU A 149 39.70 4.70 -21.70
CA LEU A 149 38.60 4.89 -20.78
C LEU A 149 39.04 5.60 -19.49
N GLY A 150 38.11 6.31 -18.85
CA GLY A 150 38.39 6.95 -17.56
C GLY A 150 38.44 5.95 -16.40
N GLU A 151 38.83 6.43 -15.22
CA GLU A 151 38.81 5.65 -13.99
C GLU A 151 37.38 5.21 -13.65
N ASN A 152 37.18 3.94 -13.33
CA ASN A 152 35.88 3.36 -12.96
C ASN A 152 34.81 3.46 -14.06
N GLU A 153 35.19 3.47 -15.32
CA GLU A 153 34.21 3.36 -16.42
C GLU A 153 33.97 1.92 -16.83
N ILE A 154 32.78 1.61 -17.33
CA ILE A 154 32.40 0.29 -17.84
C ILE A 154 33.12 0.05 -19.16
N ALA A 155 34.13 -0.83 -19.18
CA ALA A 155 34.86 -1.21 -20.37
C ALA A 155 34.04 -2.16 -21.26
N GLU A 156 33.37 -3.13 -20.67
CA GLU A 156 32.54 -4.10 -21.37
C GLU A 156 31.39 -4.59 -20.52
N VAL A 157 30.24 -4.79 -21.14
CA VAL A 157 29.06 -5.36 -20.50
C VAL A 157 28.95 -6.83 -20.85
N LEU A 158 29.17 -7.70 -19.86
CA LEU A 158 29.10 -9.16 -20.03
C LEU A 158 27.66 -9.67 -19.95
N MET A 159 26.83 -9.00 -19.13
CA MET A 159 25.42 -9.29 -18.99
C MET A 159 24.68 -8.00 -18.64
N ARG A 160 23.65 -7.66 -19.39
CA ARG A 160 22.89 -6.43 -19.16
C ARG A 160 22.13 -6.47 -17.85
N GLY A 161 22.18 -5.37 -17.14
CA GLY A 161 21.29 -5.11 -16.01
C GLY A 161 19.94 -4.63 -16.45
N TYR A 162 18.93 -4.82 -15.59
CA TYR A 162 17.58 -4.33 -15.84
C TYR A 162 16.97 -3.74 -14.58
N LYS A 163 16.27 -2.63 -14.73
CA LYS A 163 15.49 -1.98 -13.66
C LYS A 163 14.07 -1.75 -14.13
N MET A 164 13.12 -1.84 -13.21
CA MET A 164 11.70 -1.54 -13.44
C MET A 164 11.31 -0.35 -12.56
N ASP A 165 11.02 0.78 -13.18
CA ASP A 165 10.90 2.05 -12.50
C ASP A 165 12.17 2.34 -11.65
N GLU A 166 12.04 2.46 -10.33
CA GLU A 166 13.19 2.66 -9.42
C GLU A 166 13.76 1.34 -8.84
N ARG A 167 13.13 0.21 -9.15
CA ARG A 167 13.51 -1.07 -8.59
C ARG A 167 14.50 -1.81 -9.49
N LEU A 168 15.65 -2.16 -8.94
CA LEU A 168 16.60 -3.03 -9.61
C LEU A 168 16.05 -4.47 -9.68
N LEU A 169 15.96 -5.02 -10.90
CA LEU A 169 15.59 -6.41 -11.15
C LEU A 169 16.83 -7.32 -11.13
N ARG A 170 17.89 -6.88 -11.82
CA ARG A 170 19.17 -7.57 -11.90
C ARG A 170 20.28 -6.57 -12.18
N PRO A 171 21.40 -6.58 -11.44
CA PRO A 171 22.54 -5.74 -11.75
C PRO A 171 23.19 -6.15 -13.07
N ALA A 172 23.78 -5.19 -13.78
CA ALA A 172 24.61 -5.48 -14.92
C ALA A 172 25.92 -6.12 -14.47
N VAL A 173 26.37 -7.16 -15.17
CA VAL A 173 27.70 -7.75 -14.95
C VAL A 173 28.65 -7.12 -15.94
N VAL A 174 29.67 -6.43 -15.42
CA VAL A 174 30.52 -5.55 -16.22
C VAL A 174 32.01 -5.80 -15.95
N LYS A 175 32.84 -5.44 -16.93
CA LYS A 175 34.30 -5.20 -16.74
C LYS A 175 34.49 -3.70 -16.57
N VAL A 176 35.29 -3.32 -15.61
CA VAL A 176 35.57 -1.92 -15.29
C VAL A 176 37.00 -1.58 -15.66
N ALA A 177 37.21 -0.42 -16.23
CA ALA A 177 38.51 0.10 -16.58
C ALA A 177 39.18 0.78 -15.39
N ASN A 178 40.48 0.64 -15.26
CA ASN A 178 41.44 1.33 -14.36
C ASN A 178 41.07 1.34 -12.89
#